data_c7a18e8f114e205f7151ca47d06bfbe2
#
_entry.id   c7a18e8f114e205f7151ca47d06bfbe2
#
_cell.length_a   1.000
_cell.length_b   1.000
_cell.length_c   1.000
_cell.angle_alpha   90.00
_cell.angle_beta   90.00
_cell.angle_gamma   90.00
#
_symmetry.space_group_name_H-M   'P 1'
#
loop_
_entity.id
_entity.type
_entity.pdbx_description
1 polymer ?
#
loop_
_entity_poly.entity_id
_entity_poly.type
_entity_poly.pdbx_seq_one_letter_code
_entity_poly.pdbx_strand_id
1 'polypeptide(L)'
;MKRFRLFVYLLALVAALPVHAGKELTQSDRSRISGILTRIVAREVPGAGTRITGVRIKGRRMELTANIGLSYYPFRPESVEAIYDSVREALPEELRRYKLTLLTDGKPIEELVPLPFRTRIDRRRVRTFTNEAARPLVRRLDAPFTPDQGLADRHIALWQSHGRYFDQRENRWRWQRTRQWMTCEDLYTQSYVLPYLVPMLENAGAVVLLPRERDVQTVEVVADNDPGIDPSGAYREEEGLLPWRDAGTGFAHLRGTYRSGENPFAEGTVRAVRTVGEGAAESRAVWSAELPAAGDYAVYVSYKTLDDSADDARYTVRHLGGESRFAVNQTMGGGTWVYLGTFPLAEGANDAVVTLTNRSDRAGRTVTADAVKIGGGYGNVARTVCDSLRTPEGVYAEETSGYPRFCEGARYWLQWAGFAPKVYTPQQDANDYKDDYMSRAHWVNALAGGSERLPDSAGLRVPVDLALAFHSDSGTRQGDETIGTLGIFYTCLLYTSPSPRDTR
;
A
#
# COMPACT_ATOMS: atom_id res chain seq x y z
N MET A 1 19.37 86.71 -31.01
CA MET A 1 17.93 86.79 -30.88
C MET A 1 17.44 85.57 -30.08
N LYS A 2 17.17 85.79 -28.83
CA LYS A 2 16.84 84.74 -27.82
C LYS A 2 15.35 84.60 -27.70
N ARG A 3 14.81 83.41 -27.91
CA ARG A 3 13.41 83.11 -27.61
C ARG A 3 13.36 82.36 -26.26
N PHE A 4 12.80 83.00 -25.26
CA PHE A 4 12.39 82.45 -23.98
C PHE A 4 11.16 81.56 -24.17
N ARG A 5 11.23 80.35 -23.71
CA ARG A 5 10.05 79.48 -23.55
C ARG A 5 9.73 79.31 -22.07
N LEU A 6 8.58 79.84 -21.74
CA LEU A 6 7.94 79.73 -20.47
C LEU A 6 7.42 78.29 -20.25
N PHE A 7 7.92 77.64 -19.24
CA PHE A 7 7.40 76.33 -18.80
C PHE A 7 6.31 76.55 -17.73
N VAL A 8 5.07 76.26 -18.11
CA VAL A 8 3.93 76.26 -17.18
C VAL A 8 3.94 74.92 -16.46
N TYR A 9 4.12 74.96 -15.13
CA TYR A 9 3.92 73.76 -14.28
C TYR A 9 2.44 73.54 -14.08
N LEU A 10 1.92 72.49 -14.70
CA LEU A 10 0.62 71.95 -14.43
C LEU A 10 0.72 71.01 -13.20
N LEU A 11 0.30 71.49 -12.03
CA LEU A 11 0.16 70.64 -10.84
C LEU A 11 -1.05 69.74 -11.07
N ALA A 12 -0.82 68.50 -11.47
CA ALA A 12 -1.84 67.46 -11.50
C ALA A 12 -2.11 67.00 -10.06
N LEU A 13 -3.21 67.44 -9.52
CA LEU A 13 -3.78 66.90 -8.28
C LEU A 13 -4.19 65.46 -8.53
N VAL A 14 -3.35 64.50 -8.22
CA VAL A 14 -3.70 63.08 -8.19
C VAL A 14 -4.62 62.90 -7.00
N ALA A 15 -5.94 62.94 -7.24
CA ALA A 15 -6.89 62.45 -6.28
C ALA A 15 -6.57 60.99 -5.97
N ALA A 16 -6.03 60.72 -4.79
CA ALA A 16 -5.85 59.38 -4.29
C ALA A 16 -7.25 58.74 -4.18
N LEU A 17 -7.61 57.98 -5.19
CA LEU A 17 -8.71 57.04 -5.09
C LEU A 17 -8.42 56.15 -3.87
N PRO A 18 -9.39 55.99 -2.94
CA PRO A 18 -9.19 55.07 -1.84
C PRO A 18 -8.93 53.67 -2.45
N VAL A 19 -7.72 53.21 -2.34
CA VAL A 19 -7.42 51.79 -2.53
C VAL A 19 -8.37 51.07 -1.59
N HIS A 20 -9.38 50.41 -2.14
CA HIS A 20 -10.21 49.51 -1.36
C HIS A 20 -9.24 48.46 -0.79
N ALA A 21 -8.81 48.71 0.44
CA ALA A 21 -8.09 47.69 1.22
C ALA A 21 -8.99 46.47 1.18
N GLY A 22 -8.54 45.43 0.44
CA GLY A 22 -9.29 44.20 0.37
C GLY A 22 -9.56 43.74 1.80
N LYS A 23 -10.80 43.39 2.08
CA LYS A 23 -11.24 42.97 3.42
C LYS A 23 -10.39 41.73 3.80
N GLU A 24 -9.43 41.93 4.69
CA GLU A 24 -8.51 40.87 5.15
C GLU A 24 -8.91 40.43 6.55
N LEU A 25 -8.75 39.12 6.81
CA LEU A 25 -8.83 38.57 8.16
C LEU A 25 -7.59 38.93 8.95
N THR A 26 -7.79 39.62 10.08
CA THR A 26 -6.68 39.98 10.98
C THR A 26 -6.08 38.73 11.64
N GLN A 27 -4.89 38.88 12.18
CA GLN A 27 -4.26 37.80 12.97
C GLN A 27 -5.10 37.45 14.22
N SER A 28 -5.77 38.43 14.83
CA SER A 28 -6.70 38.23 15.94
C SER A 28 -7.89 37.37 15.55
N ASP A 29 -8.47 37.61 14.36
CA ASP A 29 -9.61 36.86 13.85
C ASP A 29 -9.18 35.39 13.56
N ARG A 30 -8.04 35.23 12.94
CA ARG A 30 -7.47 33.87 12.69
C ARG A 30 -7.25 33.12 13.99
N SER A 31 -6.72 33.75 15.02
CA SER A 31 -6.52 33.17 16.35
C SER A 31 -7.84 32.81 17.01
N ARG A 32 -8.84 33.66 16.92
CA ARG A 32 -10.20 33.41 17.45
C ARG A 32 -10.83 32.18 16.78
N ILE A 33 -10.81 32.12 15.46
CA ILE A 33 -11.34 30.97 14.66
C ILE A 33 -10.56 29.71 15.01
N SER A 34 -9.24 29.77 15.07
CA SER A 34 -8.39 28.62 15.44
C SER A 34 -8.74 28.09 16.83
N GLY A 35 -8.98 28.97 17.80
CA GLY A 35 -9.40 28.59 19.16
C GLY A 35 -10.76 27.91 19.20
N ILE A 36 -11.72 28.34 18.37
CA ILE A 36 -13.03 27.70 18.24
C ILE A 36 -12.88 26.30 17.64
N LEU A 37 -12.18 26.19 16.52
CA LEU A 37 -11.95 24.91 15.87
C LEU A 37 -11.19 23.93 16.78
N THR A 38 -10.18 24.41 17.52
CA THR A 38 -9.46 23.58 18.50
C THR A 38 -10.38 23.04 19.58
N ARG A 39 -11.28 23.86 20.14
CA ARG A 39 -12.26 23.41 21.13
C ARG A 39 -13.25 22.37 20.59
N ILE A 40 -13.70 22.56 19.34
CA ILE A 40 -14.61 21.61 18.69
C ILE A 40 -13.89 20.27 18.49
N VAL A 41 -12.67 20.30 17.91
CA VAL A 41 -11.91 19.10 17.61
C VAL A 41 -11.49 18.37 18.91
N ALA A 42 -11.08 19.09 19.95
CA ALA A 42 -10.60 18.50 21.18
C ALA A 42 -11.67 17.70 21.96
N ARG A 43 -12.95 17.90 21.69
CA ARG A 43 -14.04 17.10 22.26
C ARG A 43 -14.04 15.66 21.75
N GLU A 44 -13.69 15.48 20.49
CA GLU A 44 -13.67 14.16 19.81
C GLU A 44 -12.27 13.59 19.71
N VAL A 45 -11.25 14.46 19.57
CA VAL A 45 -9.85 14.07 19.39
C VAL A 45 -8.97 14.85 20.37
N PRO A 46 -8.79 14.33 21.60
CA PRO A 46 -7.96 14.98 22.61
C PRO A 46 -6.52 15.18 22.12
N GLY A 47 -5.99 16.39 22.32
CA GLY A 47 -4.63 16.74 21.92
C GLY A 47 -4.46 17.22 20.47
N ALA A 48 -5.48 17.16 19.65
CA ALA A 48 -5.41 17.72 18.30
C ALA A 48 -5.58 19.25 18.34
N GLY A 49 -4.51 19.97 17.99
CA GLY A 49 -4.53 21.42 17.84
C GLY A 49 -4.91 21.85 16.42
N THR A 50 -5.89 22.74 16.30
CA THR A 50 -6.31 23.27 15.00
C THR A 50 -5.96 24.76 14.88
N ARG A 51 -5.37 25.13 13.75
CA ARG A 51 -5.04 26.54 13.45
C ARG A 51 -5.32 26.86 11.99
N ILE A 52 -5.73 28.11 11.72
CA ILE A 52 -5.88 28.64 10.36
C ILE A 52 -4.48 28.97 9.83
N THR A 53 -4.09 28.31 8.77
CA THR A 53 -2.79 28.43 8.10
C THR A 53 -2.84 29.29 6.84
N GLY A 54 -4.03 29.42 6.22
CA GLY A 54 -4.23 30.19 5.02
C GLY A 54 -5.60 30.86 4.95
N VAL A 55 -5.65 32.03 4.29
CA VAL A 55 -6.88 32.75 3.99
C VAL A 55 -6.81 33.26 2.56
N ARG A 56 -7.85 32.99 1.78
CA ARG A 56 -7.96 33.46 0.41
C ARG A 56 -9.35 34.09 0.20
N ILE A 57 -9.39 35.35 -0.20
CA ILE A 57 -10.63 36.05 -0.49
C ILE A 57 -10.61 36.43 -1.98
N LYS A 58 -11.66 36.04 -2.71
CA LYS A 58 -11.87 36.41 -4.10
C LYS A 58 -13.34 36.81 -4.33
N GLY A 59 -13.58 38.09 -4.55
CA GLY A 59 -14.94 38.64 -4.63
C GLY A 59 -15.70 38.38 -3.32
N ARG A 60 -16.82 37.69 -3.39
CA ARG A 60 -17.63 37.29 -2.22
C ARG A 60 -17.43 35.83 -1.78
N ARG A 61 -16.31 35.25 -2.14
CA ARG A 61 -15.91 33.89 -1.71
C ARG A 61 -14.72 33.99 -0.78
N MET A 62 -14.78 33.29 0.32
CA MET A 62 -13.71 33.20 1.29
C MET A 62 -13.36 31.72 1.52
N GLU A 63 -12.09 31.42 1.45
CA GLU A 63 -11.50 30.13 1.67
C GLU A 63 -10.56 30.21 2.86
N LEU A 64 -10.81 29.42 3.88
CA LEU A 64 -9.98 29.29 5.07
C LEU A 64 -9.30 27.93 5.04
N THR A 65 -7.98 27.89 5.14
CA THR A 65 -7.23 26.65 5.23
C THR A 65 -6.80 26.41 6.67
N ALA A 66 -7.22 25.31 7.24
CA ALA A 66 -6.77 24.82 8.53
C ALA A 66 -5.64 23.81 8.35
N ASN A 67 -4.80 23.64 9.40
CA ASN A 67 -3.82 22.58 9.46
C ASN A 67 -4.51 21.20 9.51
N ILE A 68 -3.70 20.13 9.33
CA ILE A 68 -4.19 18.75 9.30
C ILE A 68 -4.93 18.33 10.58
N GLY A 69 -4.69 18.97 11.72
CA GLY A 69 -5.38 18.67 12.98
C GLY A 69 -6.91 18.72 12.87
N LEU A 70 -7.46 19.54 11.98
CA LEU A 70 -8.90 19.58 11.74
C LEU A 70 -9.39 18.33 10.99
N SER A 71 -8.58 17.72 10.12
CA SER A 71 -8.99 16.54 9.34
C SER A 71 -9.23 15.29 10.19
N TYR A 72 -8.76 15.28 11.43
CA TYR A 72 -8.95 14.17 12.38
C TYR A 72 -10.35 14.16 13.01
N TYR A 73 -11.11 15.24 12.85
CA TYR A 73 -12.48 15.31 13.36
C TYR A 73 -13.39 14.32 12.61
N PRO A 74 -14.27 13.57 13.31
CA PRO A 74 -15.17 12.60 12.71
C PRO A 74 -16.37 13.31 12.05
N PHE A 75 -16.17 13.93 10.90
CA PHE A 75 -17.18 14.73 10.21
C PHE A 75 -18.47 13.95 9.92
N ARG A 76 -19.59 14.63 10.18
CA ARG A 76 -20.96 14.26 9.81
C ARG A 76 -21.66 15.48 9.21
N PRO A 77 -22.72 15.32 8.42
CA PRO A 77 -23.42 16.46 7.82
C PRO A 77 -23.76 17.56 8.84
N GLU A 78 -24.31 17.14 9.97
CA GLU A 78 -24.74 18.05 11.04
C GLU A 78 -23.55 18.76 11.71
N SER A 79 -22.45 18.04 11.92
CA SER A 79 -21.24 18.64 12.50
C SER A 79 -20.55 19.60 11.54
N VAL A 80 -20.62 19.35 10.24
CA VAL A 80 -20.11 20.28 9.22
C VAL A 80 -20.89 21.58 9.24
N GLU A 81 -22.22 21.54 9.29
CA GLU A 81 -23.08 22.73 9.41
C GLU A 81 -22.74 23.52 10.68
N ALA A 82 -22.68 22.83 11.84
CA ALA A 82 -22.35 23.45 13.11
C ALA A 82 -20.95 24.11 13.14
N ILE A 83 -19.97 23.50 12.48
CA ILE A 83 -18.62 24.06 12.33
C ILE A 83 -18.66 25.32 11.46
N TYR A 84 -19.36 25.29 10.32
CA TYR A 84 -19.50 26.46 9.46
C TYR A 84 -20.20 27.61 10.17
N ASP A 85 -21.25 27.35 10.95
CA ASP A 85 -21.96 28.36 11.71
C ASP A 85 -21.09 28.98 12.80
N SER A 86 -20.38 28.15 13.56
CA SER A 86 -19.43 28.62 14.59
C SER A 86 -18.30 29.48 13.99
N VAL A 87 -17.81 29.13 12.81
CA VAL A 87 -16.81 29.94 12.11
C VAL A 87 -17.41 31.23 11.61
N ARG A 88 -18.63 31.21 11.06
CA ARG A 88 -19.34 32.43 10.58
C ARG A 88 -19.59 33.43 11.71
N GLU A 89 -20.02 32.96 12.88
CA GLU A 89 -20.22 33.80 14.05
C GLU A 89 -18.93 34.48 14.50
N ALA A 90 -17.81 33.79 14.33
CA ALA A 90 -16.49 34.29 14.66
C ALA A 90 -15.91 35.25 13.61
N LEU A 91 -16.49 35.34 12.42
CA LEU A 91 -16.01 36.27 11.41
C LEU A 91 -16.44 37.73 11.71
N PRO A 92 -15.64 38.72 11.27
CA PRO A 92 -16.09 40.11 11.20
C PRO A 92 -17.43 40.24 10.45
N GLU A 93 -18.30 41.14 10.89
CA GLU A 93 -19.66 41.25 10.38
C GLU A 93 -19.71 41.39 8.85
N GLU A 94 -18.77 42.13 8.27
CA GLU A 94 -18.69 42.36 6.83
C GLU A 94 -18.36 41.08 6.02
N LEU A 95 -17.73 40.07 6.65
CA LEU A 95 -17.31 38.81 6.01
C LEU A 95 -18.32 37.69 6.23
N ARG A 96 -19.26 37.82 7.17
CA ARG A 96 -20.25 36.76 7.48
C ARG A 96 -21.12 36.37 6.29
N ARG A 97 -21.35 37.31 5.37
CA ARG A 97 -22.16 37.08 4.16
C ARG A 97 -21.40 36.49 2.99
N TYR A 98 -20.11 36.23 3.16
CA TYR A 98 -19.31 35.62 2.11
C TYR A 98 -19.60 34.12 2.02
N LYS A 99 -19.49 33.57 0.81
CA LYS A 99 -19.53 32.12 0.64
C LYS A 99 -18.23 31.54 1.24
N LEU A 100 -18.36 30.96 2.42
CA LEU A 100 -17.23 30.35 3.16
C LEU A 100 -16.98 28.92 2.69
N THR A 101 -15.70 28.56 2.50
CA THR A 101 -15.21 27.22 2.35
C THR A 101 -14.09 27.00 3.37
N LEU A 102 -14.20 25.97 4.18
CA LEU A 102 -13.18 25.59 5.15
C LEU A 102 -12.44 24.35 4.64
N LEU A 103 -11.13 24.47 4.43
CA LEU A 103 -10.27 23.43 3.92
C LEU A 103 -9.40 22.85 5.03
N THR A 104 -9.17 21.55 4.98
CA THR A 104 -8.13 20.85 5.73
C THR A 104 -7.66 19.65 4.90
N ASP A 105 -6.38 19.29 4.99
CA ASP A 105 -5.77 18.25 4.15
C ASP A 105 -6.08 18.42 2.64
N GLY A 106 -6.09 19.67 2.17
CA GLY A 106 -6.35 20.03 0.78
C GLY A 106 -7.81 19.85 0.32
N LYS A 107 -8.75 19.54 1.21
CA LYS A 107 -10.16 19.27 0.89
C LYS A 107 -11.12 20.13 1.71
N PRO A 108 -12.28 20.53 1.14
CA PRO A 108 -13.38 21.07 1.91
C PRO A 108 -13.85 20.07 2.98
N ILE A 109 -14.20 20.55 4.17
CA ILE A 109 -14.58 19.67 5.30
C ILE A 109 -15.81 18.81 4.99
N GLU A 110 -16.73 19.28 4.16
CA GLU A 110 -17.88 18.51 3.67
C GLU A 110 -17.47 17.27 2.84
N GLU A 111 -16.29 17.30 2.23
CA GLU A 111 -15.75 16.17 1.48
C GLU A 111 -15.08 15.12 2.39
N LEU A 112 -14.87 15.44 3.65
CA LEU A 112 -14.37 14.52 4.66
C LEU A 112 -15.49 13.77 5.40
N VAL A 113 -16.75 14.12 5.14
CA VAL A 113 -17.89 13.29 5.61
C VAL A 113 -17.83 11.93 4.91
N PRO A 114 -17.86 10.80 5.64
CA PRO A 114 -17.85 9.48 5.02
C PRO A 114 -19.03 9.25 4.08
N LEU A 115 -18.80 8.57 2.96
CA LEU A 115 -19.81 8.36 1.90
C LEU A 115 -21.18 7.87 2.41
N PRO A 116 -21.26 6.90 3.35
CA PRO A 116 -22.55 6.42 3.87
C PRO A 116 -23.41 7.48 4.56
N PHE A 117 -22.77 8.57 5.03
CA PHE A 117 -23.46 9.67 5.73
C PHE A 117 -23.72 10.89 4.85
N ARG A 118 -23.27 10.86 3.59
CA ARG A 118 -23.51 11.99 2.66
C ARG A 118 -24.92 11.93 2.09
N THR A 119 -25.61 13.06 2.08
CA THR A 119 -26.91 13.21 1.42
C THR A 119 -26.81 13.24 -0.11
N ARG A 120 -25.63 13.61 -0.64
CA ARG A 120 -25.34 13.63 -2.07
C ARG A 120 -23.97 13.03 -2.33
N ILE A 121 -23.93 12.01 -3.17
CA ILE A 121 -22.71 11.37 -3.63
C ILE A 121 -22.41 11.85 -5.05
N ASP A 122 -21.29 12.54 -5.24
CA ASP A 122 -20.80 12.80 -6.59
C ASP A 122 -20.21 11.51 -7.17
N ARG A 123 -20.99 10.83 -7.98
CA ARG A 123 -20.61 9.57 -8.62
C ARG A 123 -19.36 9.69 -9.49
N ARG A 124 -18.98 10.89 -9.95
CA ARG A 124 -17.75 11.12 -10.71
C ARG A 124 -16.50 10.97 -9.85
N ARG A 125 -16.64 11.13 -8.54
CA ARG A 125 -15.57 11.01 -7.54
C ARG A 125 -15.56 9.65 -6.84
N VAL A 126 -16.58 8.82 -7.08
CA VAL A 126 -16.60 7.42 -6.65
C VAL A 126 -15.93 6.62 -7.74
N ARG A 127 -14.77 6.06 -7.42
CA ARG A 127 -14.10 5.13 -8.34
C ARG A 127 -14.95 3.88 -8.44
N THR A 128 -15.45 3.59 -9.63
CA THR A 128 -16.01 2.29 -9.97
C THR A 128 -14.86 1.45 -10.49
N PHE A 129 -14.60 0.32 -9.86
CA PHE A 129 -13.69 -0.66 -10.44
C PHE A 129 -14.36 -1.22 -11.70
N THR A 130 -13.68 -1.09 -12.83
CA THR A 130 -14.14 -1.66 -14.11
C THR A 130 -14.21 -3.20 -14.08
N ASN A 131 -13.72 -3.82 -13.01
CA ASN A 131 -13.59 -5.25 -12.81
C ASN A 131 -14.49 -5.83 -11.70
N GLU A 132 -15.59 -5.17 -11.32
CA GLU A 132 -16.53 -5.73 -10.32
C GLU A 132 -17.10 -7.11 -10.71
N ALA A 133 -17.13 -7.42 -12.00
CA ALA A 133 -17.53 -8.73 -12.55
C ALA A 133 -16.32 -9.63 -12.85
N ALA A 134 -15.07 -9.21 -12.56
CA ALA A 134 -13.90 -10.02 -12.81
C ALA A 134 -13.77 -11.13 -11.76
N ARG A 135 -13.21 -12.26 -12.18
CA ARG A 135 -12.80 -13.30 -11.23
C ARG A 135 -11.78 -12.73 -10.27
N PRO A 136 -11.78 -13.14 -8.97
CA PRO A 136 -10.79 -12.67 -8.00
C PRO A 136 -9.38 -13.08 -8.42
N LEU A 137 -8.37 -12.43 -7.83
CA LEU A 137 -6.96 -12.71 -8.09
C LEU A 137 -6.64 -14.21 -7.90
N VAL A 138 -7.13 -14.79 -6.81
CA VAL A 138 -6.97 -16.22 -6.49
C VAL A 138 -8.30 -16.78 -6.01
N ARG A 139 -8.69 -17.94 -6.54
CA ARG A 139 -9.85 -18.71 -6.05
C ARG A 139 -9.43 -20.16 -5.86
N ARG A 140 -9.66 -20.71 -4.68
CA ARG A 140 -9.52 -22.14 -4.43
C ARG A 140 -10.71 -22.91 -5.05
N LEU A 141 -10.42 -23.93 -5.86
CA LEU A 141 -11.43 -24.64 -6.64
C LEU A 141 -11.97 -25.90 -5.92
N ASP A 142 -11.20 -26.43 -5.00
CA ASP A 142 -11.50 -27.67 -4.26
C ASP A 142 -11.79 -27.42 -2.79
N ALA A 143 -12.10 -26.17 -2.42
CA ALA A 143 -12.50 -25.85 -1.06
C ALA A 143 -13.80 -26.61 -0.71
N PRO A 144 -13.89 -27.23 0.48
CA PRO A 144 -15.09 -27.97 0.90
C PRO A 144 -16.32 -27.06 1.07
N PHE A 145 -16.07 -25.77 1.21
CA PHE A 145 -17.09 -24.74 1.29
C PHE A 145 -16.58 -23.48 0.58
N THR A 146 -17.42 -22.92 -0.29
CA THR A 146 -17.15 -21.63 -0.95
C THR A 146 -18.17 -20.62 -0.45
N PRO A 147 -17.74 -19.56 0.26
CA PRO A 147 -18.62 -18.47 0.65
C PRO A 147 -19.23 -17.81 -0.59
N ASP A 148 -20.53 -17.55 -0.56
CA ASP A 148 -21.27 -16.85 -1.61
C ASP A 148 -21.74 -15.46 -1.21
N GLN A 149 -21.48 -15.08 0.05
CA GLN A 149 -21.86 -13.81 0.68
C GLN A 149 -20.70 -13.23 1.51
N GLY A 150 -20.91 -12.06 2.05
CA GLY A 150 -19.97 -11.41 2.94
C GLY A 150 -18.72 -10.92 2.22
N LEU A 151 -17.59 -11.59 2.44
CA LEU A 151 -16.30 -11.21 1.85
C LEU A 151 -15.93 -12.04 0.61
N ALA A 152 -16.85 -12.82 0.07
CA ALA A 152 -16.61 -13.63 -1.11
C ALA A 152 -16.03 -12.78 -2.25
N ASP A 153 -14.88 -13.22 -2.80
CA ASP A 153 -14.14 -12.57 -3.89
C ASP A 153 -13.67 -11.13 -3.61
N ARG A 154 -13.71 -10.66 -2.35
CA ARG A 154 -13.22 -9.33 -1.97
C ARG A 154 -11.71 -9.33 -1.77
N HIS A 155 -11.04 -8.26 -2.23
CA HIS A 155 -9.60 -8.07 -2.06
C HIS A 155 -9.35 -7.12 -0.88
N ILE A 156 -8.66 -7.62 0.13
CA ILE A 156 -8.34 -6.85 1.33
C ILE A 156 -6.83 -6.68 1.41
N ALA A 157 -6.38 -5.43 1.31
CA ALA A 157 -5.00 -5.07 1.61
C ALA A 157 -4.87 -4.86 3.13
N LEU A 158 -4.13 -5.73 3.80
CA LEU A 158 -3.98 -5.72 5.26
C LEU A 158 -2.51 -5.64 5.63
N TRP A 159 -2.16 -4.86 6.65
CA TRP A 159 -0.83 -4.91 7.24
C TRP A 159 -0.86 -4.91 8.76
N GLN A 160 0.03 -5.75 9.30
CA GLN A 160 0.27 -5.89 10.72
C GLN A 160 1.32 -4.87 11.17
N SER A 161 0.88 -3.66 11.56
CA SER A 161 1.74 -2.62 12.12
C SER A 161 3.04 -2.37 11.32
N HIS A 162 4.18 -2.48 11.97
CA HIS A 162 5.52 -2.15 11.49
C HIS A 162 6.42 -3.39 11.48
N GLY A 163 7.71 -3.18 11.19
CA GLY A 163 8.73 -4.21 11.27
C GLY A 163 10.11 -3.60 11.58
N ARG A 164 11.15 -4.41 11.46
CA ARG A 164 12.52 -3.91 11.54
C ARG A 164 12.82 -3.02 10.35
N TYR A 165 13.56 -1.95 10.61
CA TYR A 165 14.04 -1.03 9.59
C TYR A 165 15.51 -0.68 9.83
N PHE A 166 16.19 -0.20 8.80
CA PHE A 166 17.53 0.35 8.91
C PHE A 166 17.44 1.83 9.32
N ASP A 167 18.06 2.17 10.44
CA ASP A 167 18.13 3.54 10.92
C ASP A 167 19.42 4.21 10.40
N GLN A 168 19.30 5.07 9.39
CA GLN A 168 20.43 5.76 8.78
C GLN A 168 21.18 6.67 9.75
N ARG A 169 20.56 7.17 10.83
CA ARG A 169 21.22 8.03 11.82
C ARG A 169 22.11 7.23 12.76
N GLU A 170 21.62 6.05 13.15
CA GLU A 170 22.35 5.14 14.06
C GLU A 170 23.13 4.08 13.30
N ASN A 171 22.96 4.02 11.98
CA ASN A 171 23.59 3.06 11.08
C ASN A 171 23.44 1.61 11.53
N ARG A 172 22.23 1.22 11.88
CA ARG A 172 21.89 -0.13 12.33
C ARG A 172 20.44 -0.50 12.09
N TRP A 173 20.20 -1.80 12.02
CA TRP A 173 18.86 -2.35 12.01
C TRP A 173 18.22 -2.31 13.40
N ARG A 174 16.96 -1.84 13.47
CA ARG A 174 16.21 -1.79 14.71
C ARG A 174 14.70 -1.97 14.49
N TRP A 175 13.98 -2.28 15.58
CA TRP A 175 12.53 -2.25 15.57
C TRP A 175 12.03 -0.80 15.46
N GLN A 176 10.91 -0.59 14.76
CA GLN A 176 10.31 0.74 14.66
C GLN A 176 9.78 1.24 15.99
N ARG A 177 9.27 0.31 16.81
CA ARG A 177 8.72 0.65 18.12
C ARG A 177 9.62 0.17 19.24
N THR A 178 9.63 0.95 20.32
CA THR A 178 10.36 0.62 21.53
C THR A 178 9.74 -0.62 22.18
N ARG A 179 10.57 -1.38 22.89
CA ARG A 179 10.09 -2.51 23.68
C ARG A 179 9.18 -1.99 24.79
N GLN A 180 8.06 -2.69 24.93
CA GLN A 180 7.17 -2.60 26.07
C GLN A 180 7.13 -3.98 26.72
N TRP A 181 7.49 -4.08 28.00
CA TRP A 181 7.70 -5.36 28.68
C TRP A 181 8.67 -6.27 27.90
N MET A 182 8.20 -7.42 27.48
CA MET A 182 9.03 -8.43 26.78
C MET A 182 8.91 -8.39 25.25
N THR A 183 8.06 -7.52 24.69
CA THR A 183 7.77 -7.47 23.26
C THR A 183 7.82 -6.03 22.72
N CYS A 184 7.55 -5.88 21.43
CA CYS A 184 7.30 -4.59 20.77
C CYS A 184 6.07 -4.72 19.87
N GLU A 185 5.46 -3.59 19.52
CA GLU A 185 4.29 -3.58 18.64
C GLU A 185 4.54 -4.32 17.33
N ASP A 186 5.72 -4.18 16.76
CA ASP A 186 6.14 -4.81 15.51
C ASP A 186 5.97 -6.34 15.51
N LEU A 187 6.13 -7.00 16.66
CA LEU A 187 5.93 -8.45 16.82
C LEU A 187 4.56 -8.79 17.38
N TYR A 188 4.08 -7.98 18.33
CA TYR A 188 2.84 -8.23 19.03
C TYR A 188 1.65 -8.25 18.06
N THR A 189 1.53 -7.26 17.16
CA THR A 189 0.45 -7.20 16.19
C THR A 189 0.46 -8.38 15.23
N GLN A 190 1.63 -8.86 14.84
CA GLN A 190 1.74 -10.06 13.98
C GLN A 190 1.14 -11.29 14.62
N SER A 191 1.32 -11.46 15.93
CA SER A 191 0.81 -12.64 16.66
C SER A 191 -0.72 -12.75 16.69
N TYR A 192 -1.43 -11.68 16.32
CA TYR A 192 -2.88 -11.68 16.15
C TYR A 192 -3.30 -11.67 14.68
N VAL A 193 -2.59 -10.89 13.87
CA VAL A 193 -2.99 -10.69 12.46
C VAL A 193 -2.75 -11.95 11.66
N LEU A 194 -1.53 -12.51 11.70
CA LEU A 194 -1.18 -13.65 10.83
C LEU A 194 -1.92 -14.94 11.20
N PRO A 195 -1.97 -15.38 12.47
CA PRO A 195 -2.62 -16.65 12.81
C PRO A 195 -4.13 -16.59 12.98
N TYR A 196 -4.72 -15.40 13.13
CA TYR A 196 -6.16 -15.26 13.40
C TYR A 196 -6.89 -14.39 12.39
N LEU A 197 -6.54 -13.10 12.27
CA LEU A 197 -7.30 -12.16 11.45
C LEU A 197 -7.26 -12.54 9.96
N VAL A 198 -6.06 -12.86 9.46
CA VAL A 198 -5.89 -13.26 8.04
C VAL A 198 -6.69 -14.52 7.73
N PRO A 199 -6.55 -15.66 8.46
CA PRO A 199 -7.36 -16.84 8.20
C PRO A 199 -8.87 -16.60 8.36
N MET A 200 -9.32 -15.76 9.29
CA MET A 200 -10.74 -15.42 9.44
C MET A 200 -11.28 -14.71 8.20
N LEU A 201 -10.53 -13.76 7.65
CA LEU A 201 -10.91 -13.04 6.44
C LEU A 201 -10.90 -13.97 5.21
N GLU A 202 -9.88 -14.81 5.07
CA GLU A 202 -9.76 -15.79 3.99
C GLU A 202 -10.86 -16.86 4.05
N ASN A 203 -11.19 -17.35 5.25
CA ASN A 203 -12.29 -18.29 5.46
C ASN A 203 -13.67 -17.66 5.17
N ALA A 204 -13.79 -16.34 5.30
CA ALA A 204 -14.99 -15.59 4.90
C ALA A 204 -15.03 -15.30 3.38
N GLY A 205 -14.04 -15.75 2.61
CA GLY A 205 -13.97 -15.66 1.15
C GLY A 205 -13.12 -14.53 0.60
N ALA A 206 -12.42 -13.76 1.45
CA ALA A 206 -11.54 -12.69 0.97
C ALA A 206 -10.24 -13.21 0.39
N VAL A 207 -9.68 -12.48 -0.58
CA VAL A 207 -8.29 -12.56 -0.98
C VAL A 207 -7.51 -11.54 -0.17
N VAL A 208 -6.69 -11.99 0.80
CA VAL A 208 -5.94 -11.11 1.69
C VAL A 208 -4.53 -10.89 1.16
N LEU A 209 -4.20 -9.63 0.90
CA LEU A 209 -2.90 -9.18 0.38
C LEU A 209 -2.12 -8.49 1.50
N LEU A 210 -0.85 -8.82 1.65
CA LEU A 210 0.01 -8.28 2.69
C LEU A 210 1.25 -7.61 2.06
N PRO A 211 1.67 -6.41 2.53
CA PRO A 211 2.90 -5.77 2.07
C PRO A 211 4.15 -6.25 2.82
N ARG A 212 4.02 -7.31 3.60
CA ARG A 212 5.10 -7.95 4.36
C ARG A 212 4.99 -9.45 4.22
N GLU A 213 6.12 -10.17 4.40
CA GLU A 213 6.10 -11.62 4.41
C GLU A 213 5.13 -12.14 5.48
N ARG A 214 4.31 -13.12 5.11
CA ARG A 214 3.36 -13.77 6.02
C ARG A 214 3.88 -15.07 6.61
N ASP A 215 4.83 -15.73 5.92
CA ASP A 215 5.40 -16.97 6.39
C ASP A 215 6.44 -16.71 7.50
N VAL A 216 6.29 -17.39 8.60
CA VAL A 216 7.21 -17.31 9.73
C VAL A 216 8.38 -18.30 9.61
N GLN A 217 8.40 -19.12 8.56
CA GLN A 217 9.52 -20.03 8.29
C GLN A 217 10.79 -19.26 7.91
N THR A 218 11.92 -19.76 8.38
CA THR A 218 13.24 -19.24 8.02
C THR A 218 13.82 -19.89 6.75
N VAL A 219 13.24 -21.00 6.33
CA VAL A 219 13.53 -21.66 5.06
C VAL A 219 12.82 -20.94 3.93
N GLU A 220 13.50 -20.76 2.81
CA GLU A 220 12.94 -20.32 1.54
C GLU A 220 13.56 -21.14 0.43
N VAL A 221 12.75 -21.68 -0.47
CA VAL A 221 13.18 -22.28 -1.73
C VAL A 221 12.47 -21.56 -2.87
N VAL A 222 13.24 -21.14 -3.86
CA VAL A 222 12.73 -20.52 -5.08
C VAL A 222 13.03 -21.42 -6.26
N ALA A 223 11.97 -21.96 -6.87
CA ALA A 223 12.06 -22.72 -8.12
C ALA A 223 11.64 -21.81 -9.28
N ASP A 224 12.51 -21.65 -10.27
CA ASP A 224 12.38 -20.69 -11.35
C ASP A 224 12.67 -21.33 -12.70
N ASN A 225 12.09 -20.81 -13.78
CA ASN A 225 12.43 -21.20 -15.15
C ASN A 225 13.84 -20.75 -15.57
N ASP A 226 14.39 -19.74 -14.92
CA ASP A 226 15.78 -19.34 -15.08
C ASP A 226 16.67 -19.97 -14.00
N PRO A 227 17.87 -20.42 -14.32
CA PRO A 227 18.78 -20.97 -13.32
C PRO A 227 19.20 -19.87 -12.33
N GLY A 228 18.85 -20.06 -11.06
CA GLY A 228 19.17 -19.15 -9.96
C GLY A 228 20.30 -19.66 -9.08
N ILE A 229 20.49 -19.00 -7.93
CA ILE A 229 21.45 -19.40 -6.90
C ILE A 229 20.95 -20.55 -6.02
N ASP A 230 19.65 -20.86 -6.05
CA ASP A 230 19.03 -21.88 -5.20
C ASP A 230 18.99 -23.23 -5.94
N PRO A 231 19.88 -24.18 -5.59
CA PRO A 231 19.88 -25.51 -6.22
C PRO A 231 18.74 -26.40 -5.71
N SER A 232 18.03 -26.00 -4.64
CA SER A 232 16.93 -26.77 -4.06
C SER A 232 15.62 -26.60 -4.83
N GLY A 233 15.54 -25.62 -5.74
CA GLY A 233 14.41 -25.40 -6.64
C GLY A 233 14.67 -25.99 -8.03
N ALA A 234 13.65 -26.59 -8.64
CA ALA A 234 13.72 -27.11 -10.00
C ALA A 234 12.45 -26.75 -10.80
N TYR A 235 12.64 -26.50 -12.09
CA TYR A 235 11.59 -26.23 -13.07
C TYR A 235 11.70 -27.15 -14.27
N ARG A 236 10.56 -27.59 -14.79
CA ARG A 236 10.48 -28.29 -16.08
C ARG A 236 9.18 -27.99 -16.80
N GLU A 237 9.20 -28.10 -18.13
CA GLU A 237 8.05 -28.01 -18.99
C GLU A 237 7.66 -29.38 -19.53
N GLU A 238 6.36 -29.66 -19.57
CA GLU A 238 5.77 -30.83 -20.22
C GLU A 238 4.92 -30.33 -21.38
N GLU A 239 5.28 -30.75 -22.60
CA GLU A 239 4.55 -30.30 -23.80
C GLU A 239 3.29 -31.12 -24.02
N GLY A 240 2.18 -30.44 -24.25
CA GLY A 240 0.94 -31.01 -24.73
C GLY A 240 0.69 -30.61 -26.19
N LEU A 241 -0.53 -30.09 -26.47
CA LEU A 241 -0.87 -29.68 -27.85
C LEU A 241 -0.08 -28.44 -28.30
N LEU A 242 0.22 -27.53 -27.40
CA LEU A 242 0.85 -26.24 -27.69
C LEU A 242 2.16 -26.08 -26.91
N PRO A 243 3.25 -25.66 -27.56
CA PRO A 243 4.55 -25.52 -26.90
C PRO A 243 4.62 -24.24 -26.05
N TRP A 244 5.46 -24.31 -25.01
CA TRP A 244 5.90 -23.14 -24.25
C TRP A 244 6.82 -22.27 -25.09
N ARG A 245 6.81 -20.97 -24.82
CA ARG A 245 7.64 -19.98 -25.49
C ARG A 245 8.12 -18.91 -24.51
N ASP A 246 9.19 -18.23 -24.85
CA ASP A 246 9.61 -17.03 -24.16
C ASP A 246 8.54 -15.92 -24.27
N ALA A 247 8.30 -15.18 -23.19
CA ALA A 247 7.40 -14.05 -23.12
C ALA A 247 8.06 -12.80 -22.53
N GLY A 248 9.38 -12.77 -22.55
CA GLY A 248 10.21 -11.63 -22.16
C GLY A 248 10.56 -11.60 -20.68
N THR A 249 10.82 -10.42 -20.14
CA THR A 249 11.36 -10.23 -18.80
C THR A 249 10.45 -10.77 -17.70
N GLY A 250 11.05 -11.49 -16.74
CA GLY A 250 10.44 -12.09 -15.55
C GLY A 250 11.36 -12.04 -14.35
N PHE A 251 11.10 -12.90 -13.40
CA PHE A 251 11.87 -13.07 -12.18
C PHE A 251 13.16 -13.90 -12.44
N ALA A 252 14.21 -13.60 -11.68
CA ALA A 252 15.32 -14.54 -11.45
C ALA A 252 15.97 -14.28 -10.08
N HIS A 253 16.28 -15.34 -9.35
CA HIS A 253 17.00 -15.26 -8.09
C HIS A 253 18.51 -15.40 -8.33
N LEU A 254 19.16 -14.36 -8.82
CA LEU A 254 20.56 -14.40 -9.25
C LEU A 254 21.58 -14.12 -8.13
N ARG A 255 21.14 -13.60 -6.98
CA ARG A 255 22.02 -13.19 -5.88
C ARG A 255 21.36 -13.38 -4.52
N GLY A 256 22.17 -13.63 -3.49
CA GLY A 256 21.69 -13.79 -2.11
C GLY A 256 21.29 -12.47 -1.44
N THR A 257 21.75 -11.33 -1.97
CA THR A 257 21.52 -9.99 -1.39
C THR A 257 21.23 -8.99 -2.48
N TYR A 258 20.21 -8.14 -2.23
CA TYR A 258 19.77 -7.09 -3.14
C TYR A 258 20.04 -5.71 -2.57
N ARG A 259 20.62 -4.83 -3.38
CA ARG A 259 20.80 -3.42 -3.08
C ARG A 259 19.55 -2.63 -3.42
N SER A 260 19.45 -1.41 -2.88
CA SER A 260 18.35 -0.52 -3.26
C SER A 260 18.28 -0.31 -4.77
N GLY A 261 17.05 -0.39 -5.31
CA GLY A 261 16.80 -0.27 -6.75
C GLY A 261 16.97 -1.56 -7.56
N GLU A 262 17.61 -2.59 -7.03
CA GLU A 262 17.67 -3.89 -7.69
C GLU A 262 16.34 -4.62 -7.56
N ASN A 263 15.87 -5.18 -8.68
CA ASN A 263 14.56 -5.81 -8.79
C ASN A 263 14.69 -7.21 -9.42
N PRO A 264 14.49 -8.28 -8.64
CA PRO A 264 14.61 -9.63 -9.17
C PRO A 264 13.61 -9.94 -10.29
N PHE A 265 12.46 -9.27 -10.34
CA PHE A 265 11.46 -9.42 -11.41
C PHE A 265 11.84 -8.74 -12.74
N ALA A 266 13.02 -8.16 -12.80
CA ALA A 266 13.58 -7.57 -14.03
C ALA A 266 14.86 -8.27 -14.50
N GLU A 267 15.26 -9.36 -13.85
CA GLU A 267 16.55 -10.02 -14.06
C GLU A 267 16.44 -11.33 -14.85
N GLY A 268 15.25 -11.93 -14.88
CA GLY A 268 14.98 -13.22 -15.53
C GLY A 268 14.05 -13.11 -16.74
N THR A 269 13.52 -14.29 -17.10
CA THR A 269 12.57 -14.47 -18.20
C THR A 269 11.27 -15.09 -17.70
N VAL A 270 10.22 -15.02 -18.51
CA VAL A 270 8.94 -15.65 -18.24
C VAL A 270 8.52 -16.54 -19.41
N ARG A 271 7.92 -17.67 -19.10
CA ARG A 271 7.41 -18.62 -20.09
C ARG A 271 5.93 -18.39 -20.36
N ALA A 272 5.46 -18.64 -21.56
CA ALA A 272 4.06 -18.51 -21.93
C ALA A 272 3.59 -19.62 -22.86
N VAL A 273 2.32 -19.98 -22.73
CA VAL A 273 1.65 -20.91 -23.62
C VAL A 273 0.19 -20.51 -23.86
N ARG A 274 -0.33 -20.78 -25.02
CA ARG A 274 -1.74 -20.56 -25.32
C ARG A 274 -2.62 -21.57 -24.60
N THR A 275 -3.78 -21.12 -24.12
CA THR A 275 -4.73 -21.97 -23.43
C THR A 275 -5.47 -22.90 -24.39
N VAL A 276 -5.79 -24.08 -23.89
CA VAL A 276 -6.62 -25.10 -24.54
C VAL A 276 -7.90 -25.34 -23.75
N GLY A 277 -8.96 -25.79 -24.46
CA GLY A 277 -10.22 -26.18 -23.85
C GLY A 277 -10.19 -27.60 -23.30
N GLU A 278 -11.33 -28.05 -22.80
CA GLU A 278 -11.52 -29.40 -22.25
C GLU A 278 -11.25 -30.48 -23.32
N GLY A 279 -10.60 -31.59 -22.91
CA GLY A 279 -10.30 -32.74 -23.76
C GLY A 279 -9.05 -32.59 -24.64
N ALA A 280 -8.43 -31.42 -24.73
CA ALA A 280 -7.15 -31.22 -25.41
C ALA A 280 -5.97 -31.69 -24.54
N ALA A 281 -4.87 -32.10 -25.18
CA ALA A 281 -3.63 -32.41 -24.44
C ALA A 281 -3.05 -31.13 -23.83
N GLU A 282 -2.93 -31.11 -22.51
CA GLU A 282 -2.48 -29.96 -21.73
C GLU A 282 -0.95 -29.87 -21.70
N SER A 283 -0.42 -28.67 -21.91
CA SER A 283 0.98 -28.34 -21.59
C SER A 283 1.08 -27.92 -20.14
N ARG A 284 2.18 -28.28 -19.47
CA ARG A 284 2.36 -28.02 -18.04
C ARG A 284 3.70 -27.37 -17.77
N ALA A 285 3.71 -26.46 -16.81
CA ALA A 285 4.89 -25.99 -16.11
C ALA A 285 4.88 -26.60 -14.72
N VAL A 286 6.00 -27.18 -14.30
CA VAL A 286 6.11 -27.97 -13.08
C VAL A 286 7.30 -27.48 -12.28
N TRP A 287 7.06 -27.14 -11.01
CA TRP A 287 8.07 -26.75 -10.04
C TRP A 287 8.21 -27.81 -8.96
N SER A 288 9.44 -28.11 -8.59
CA SER A 288 9.79 -29.03 -7.52
C SER A 288 10.70 -28.33 -6.52
N ALA A 289 10.70 -28.79 -5.27
CA ALA A 289 11.51 -28.21 -4.21
C ALA A 289 12.11 -29.30 -3.31
N GLU A 290 13.34 -29.12 -2.86
CA GLU A 290 13.97 -29.91 -1.80
C GLU A 290 13.97 -29.08 -0.51
N LEU A 291 13.30 -29.56 0.53
CA LEU A 291 13.14 -28.85 1.79
C LEU A 291 14.00 -29.47 2.89
N PRO A 292 14.69 -28.68 3.71
CA PRO A 292 15.57 -29.19 4.77
C PRO A 292 14.82 -29.75 5.98
N ALA A 293 13.53 -29.48 6.12
CA ALA A 293 12.68 -29.97 7.18
C ALA A 293 11.22 -30.04 6.75
N ALA A 294 10.45 -30.96 7.33
CA ALA A 294 9.00 -30.97 7.19
C ALA A 294 8.37 -29.80 7.97
N GLY A 295 7.30 -29.23 7.42
CA GLY A 295 6.62 -28.09 8.06
C GLY A 295 5.50 -27.52 7.22
N ASP A 296 4.84 -26.51 7.77
CA ASP A 296 3.86 -25.70 7.04
C ASP A 296 4.57 -24.54 6.36
N TYR A 297 4.49 -24.49 5.03
CA TYR A 297 5.16 -23.50 4.19
C TYR A 297 4.15 -22.71 3.36
N ALA A 298 4.29 -21.41 3.33
CA ALA A 298 3.55 -20.58 2.39
C ALA A 298 4.07 -20.80 0.97
N VAL A 299 3.15 -20.96 0.02
CA VAL A 299 3.44 -21.13 -1.40
C VAL A 299 2.96 -19.91 -2.16
N TYR A 300 3.88 -19.34 -2.92
CA TYR A 300 3.62 -18.19 -3.79
C TYR A 300 3.99 -18.54 -5.23
N VAL A 301 3.26 -17.95 -6.15
CA VAL A 301 3.56 -18.03 -7.59
C VAL A 301 3.83 -16.65 -8.15
N SER A 302 4.63 -16.57 -9.18
CA SER A 302 4.77 -15.39 -10.01
C SER A 302 4.40 -15.67 -11.47
N TYR A 303 4.02 -14.63 -12.18
CA TYR A 303 3.65 -14.65 -13.58
C TYR A 303 3.69 -13.24 -14.17
N LYS A 304 3.60 -13.14 -15.47
CA LYS A 304 3.47 -11.85 -16.18
C LYS A 304 2.06 -11.64 -16.67
N THR A 305 1.48 -10.48 -16.40
CA THR A 305 0.21 -10.07 -16.98
C THR A 305 0.44 -9.59 -18.42
N LEU A 306 -0.25 -10.20 -19.37
CA LEU A 306 -0.30 -9.83 -20.78
C LEU A 306 -1.72 -9.34 -21.12
N ASP A 307 -1.88 -8.68 -22.28
CA ASP A 307 -3.19 -8.15 -22.70
C ASP A 307 -4.24 -9.27 -22.94
N ASP A 308 -3.78 -10.45 -23.32
CA ASP A 308 -4.60 -11.62 -23.58
C ASP A 308 -4.49 -12.72 -22.52
N SER A 309 -4.00 -12.39 -21.31
CA SER A 309 -3.88 -13.33 -20.21
C SER A 309 -5.20 -14.03 -19.89
N ALA A 310 -5.11 -15.29 -19.44
CA ALA A 310 -6.24 -16.04 -18.91
C ALA A 310 -6.65 -15.50 -17.53
N ASP A 311 -7.96 -15.50 -17.26
CA ASP A 311 -8.52 -15.11 -15.96
C ASP A 311 -8.77 -16.31 -15.03
N ASP A 312 -8.29 -17.50 -15.42
CA ASP A 312 -8.52 -18.77 -14.74
C ASP A 312 -7.34 -19.74 -14.86
N ALA A 313 -6.10 -19.25 -14.85
CA ALA A 313 -4.91 -20.09 -14.89
C ALA A 313 -4.96 -21.16 -13.79
N ARG A 314 -4.81 -22.45 -14.19
CA ARG A 314 -5.05 -23.60 -13.31
C ARG A 314 -3.76 -24.05 -12.63
N TYR A 315 -3.64 -23.72 -11.35
CA TYR A 315 -2.55 -24.17 -10.49
C TYR A 315 -3.00 -25.33 -9.59
N THR A 316 -2.11 -26.27 -9.38
CA THR A 316 -2.26 -27.35 -8.39
C THR A 316 -1.08 -27.34 -7.47
N VAL A 317 -1.32 -27.34 -6.15
CA VAL A 317 -0.28 -27.50 -5.12
C VAL A 317 -0.42 -28.89 -4.53
N ARG A 318 0.64 -29.70 -4.61
CA ARG A 318 0.72 -31.01 -3.98
C ARG A 318 1.36 -30.89 -2.61
N HIS A 319 0.74 -31.48 -1.61
CA HIS A 319 1.15 -31.41 -0.20
C HIS A 319 0.84 -32.71 0.54
N LEU A 320 1.25 -32.84 1.80
CA LEU A 320 1.04 -34.08 2.57
C LEU A 320 -0.45 -34.45 2.76
N GLY A 321 -1.33 -33.49 2.72
CA GLY A 321 -2.79 -33.71 2.78
C GLY A 321 -3.47 -34.03 1.44
N GLY A 322 -2.70 -34.13 0.34
CA GLY A 322 -3.20 -34.37 -1.01
C GLY A 322 -2.90 -33.23 -1.99
N GLU A 323 -3.89 -32.76 -2.73
CA GLU A 323 -3.73 -31.69 -3.71
C GLU A 323 -4.74 -30.56 -3.42
N SER A 324 -4.29 -29.33 -3.62
CA SER A 324 -5.17 -28.16 -3.61
C SER A 324 -5.12 -27.44 -4.96
N ARG A 325 -6.30 -27.10 -5.50
CA ARG A 325 -6.45 -26.55 -6.84
C ARG A 325 -6.91 -25.11 -6.80
N PHE A 326 -6.31 -24.29 -7.67
CA PHE A 326 -6.55 -22.85 -7.73
C PHE A 326 -6.82 -22.39 -9.15
N ALA A 327 -7.68 -21.39 -9.28
CA ALA A 327 -7.75 -20.53 -10.45
C ALA A 327 -7.12 -19.19 -10.10
N VAL A 328 -6.08 -18.79 -10.84
CA VAL A 328 -5.40 -17.51 -10.68
C VAL A 328 -5.74 -16.63 -11.86
N ASN A 329 -6.20 -15.42 -11.57
CA ASN A 329 -6.53 -14.44 -12.59
C ASN A 329 -5.28 -13.69 -13.03
N GLN A 330 -4.63 -14.16 -14.10
CA GLN A 330 -3.40 -13.56 -14.62
C GLN A 330 -3.62 -12.25 -15.39
N THR A 331 -4.86 -11.76 -15.52
CA THR A 331 -5.14 -10.42 -16.08
C THR A 331 -4.78 -9.29 -15.11
N MET A 332 -4.43 -9.64 -13.87
CA MET A 332 -4.02 -8.75 -12.78
C MET A 332 -2.91 -9.38 -11.93
N GLY A 333 -2.22 -8.61 -11.11
CA GLY A 333 -1.28 -9.11 -10.10
C GLY A 333 0.05 -9.66 -10.66
N GLY A 334 0.35 -9.52 -11.94
CA GLY A 334 1.61 -10.01 -12.52
C GLY A 334 2.83 -9.19 -12.10
N GLY A 335 4.01 -9.84 -12.08
CA GLY A 335 5.29 -9.21 -11.71
C GLY A 335 5.47 -9.03 -10.19
N THR A 336 4.82 -9.86 -9.39
CA THR A 336 4.98 -9.93 -7.94
C THR A 336 4.64 -11.32 -7.42
N TRP A 337 4.88 -11.54 -6.11
CA TRP A 337 4.48 -12.78 -5.44
C TRP A 337 2.98 -12.81 -5.15
N VAL A 338 2.30 -13.83 -5.67
CA VAL A 338 0.87 -14.10 -5.43
C VAL A 338 0.74 -15.34 -4.55
N TYR A 339 0.20 -15.17 -3.36
CA TYR A 339 0.02 -16.23 -2.38
C TYR A 339 -1.13 -17.18 -2.77
N LEU A 340 -0.86 -18.48 -2.72
CA LEU A 340 -1.87 -19.52 -2.95
C LEU A 340 -2.41 -20.12 -1.65
N GLY A 341 -1.52 -20.36 -0.68
CA GLY A 341 -1.88 -21.01 0.59
C GLY A 341 -0.64 -21.39 1.39
N THR A 342 -0.87 -21.84 2.63
CA THR A 342 0.15 -22.49 3.46
C THR A 342 -0.15 -23.97 3.54
N PHE A 343 0.85 -24.82 3.26
CA PHE A 343 0.66 -26.26 3.08
C PHE A 343 1.70 -27.06 3.85
N PRO A 344 1.32 -28.21 4.45
CA PRO A 344 2.26 -29.15 5.04
C PRO A 344 3.06 -29.84 3.94
N LEU A 345 4.38 -29.61 3.91
CA LEU A 345 5.32 -30.21 2.98
C LEU A 345 6.30 -31.11 3.73
N ALA A 346 6.80 -32.14 3.02
CA ALA A 346 7.73 -33.11 3.58
C ALA A 346 9.17 -32.57 3.60
N GLU A 347 10.00 -33.07 4.51
CA GLU A 347 11.46 -33.00 4.40
C GLU A 347 11.94 -33.71 3.15
N GLY A 348 12.98 -33.19 2.49
CA GLY A 348 13.56 -33.74 1.27
C GLY A 348 12.80 -33.33 0.02
N ALA A 349 12.79 -34.18 -0.98
CA ALA A 349 12.25 -33.88 -2.30
C ALA A 349 10.71 -33.83 -2.32
N ASN A 350 10.17 -32.72 -2.77
CA ASN A 350 8.76 -32.50 -3.08
C ASN A 350 8.64 -32.31 -4.61
N ASP A 351 8.50 -33.41 -5.34
CA ASP A 351 8.37 -33.38 -6.79
C ASP A 351 6.99 -32.85 -7.20
N ALA A 352 6.97 -32.00 -8.23
CA ALA A 352 5.76 -31.36 -8.74
C ALA A 352 4.93 -30.69 -7.63
N VAL A 353 5.63 -30.02 -6.69
CA VAL A 353 4.96 -29.33 -5.58
C VAL A 353 3.98 -28.27 -6.07
N VAL A 354 4.29 -27.60 -7.19
CA VAL A 354 3.36 -26.74 -7.92
C VAL A 354 3.33 -27.15 -9.38
N THR A 355 2.14 -27.19 -9.95
CA THR A 355 1.92 -27.41 -11.39
C THR A 355 0.96 -26.38 -11.92
N LEU A 356 1.29 -25.76 -13.05
CA LEU A 356 0.41 -24.92 -13.85
C LEU A 356 0.08 -25.63 -15.15
N THR A 357 -1.20 -25.70 -15.51
CA THR A 357 -1.61 -26.21 -16.83
C THR A 357 -2.14 -25.08 -17.72
N ASN A 358 -2.07 -25.29 -19.03
CA ASN A 358 -2.64 -24.33 -19.98
C ASN A 358 -4.14 -24.58 -20.25
N ARG A 359 -4.82 -25.39 -19.44
CA ARG A 359 -6.27 -25.57 -19.51
C ARG A 359 -6.97 -24.31 -19.01
N SER A 360 -7.99 -23.88 -19.72
CA SER A 360 -8.82 -22.74 -19.37
C SER A 360 -10.26 -22.93 -19.89
N ASP A 361 -11.21 -22.28 -19.23
CA ASP A 361 -12.59 -22.19 -19.73
C ASP A 361 -12.65 -21.43 -21.06
N ARG A 362 -11.59 -20.68 -21.40
CA ARG A 362 -11.45 -19.91 -22.65
C ARG A 362 -10.18 -20.30 -23.38
N ALA A 363 -10.30 -21.15 -24.41
CA ALA A 363 -9.18 -21.47 -25.28
C ALA A 363 -8.67 -20.24 -26.04
N GLY A 364 -7.38 -20.23 -26.37
CA GLY A 364 -6.73 -19.16 -27.15
C GLY A 364 -6.31 -17.94 -26.33
N ARG A 365 -6.51 -17.94 -25.01
CA ARG A 365 -5.88 -17.00 -24.08
C ARG A 365 -4.41 -17.38 -23.85
N THR A 366 -3.70 -16.64 -23.01
CA THR A 366 -2.32 -16.95 -22.65
C THR A 366 -2.21 -17.17 -21.15
N VAL A 367 -1.57 -18.26 -20.72
CA VAL A 367 -1.04 -18.38 -19.37
C VAL A 367 0.47 -18.18 -19.41
N THR A 368 0.99 -17.57 -18.36
CA THR A 368 2.41 -17.35 -18.15
C THR A 368 2.89 -18.05 -16.90
N ALA A 369 4.10 -18.59 -16.95
CA ALA A 369 4.80 -19.27 -15.86
C ALA A 369 6.12 -18.57 -15.61
N ASP A 370 6.43 -18.33 -14.35
CA ASP A 370 7.66 -17.68 -13.89
C ASP A 370 8.17 -18.45 -12.68
N ALA A 371 8.35 -17.87 -11.52
CA ALA A 371 8.88 -18.54 -10.34
C ALA A 371 7.79 -19.01 -9.37
N VAL A 372 8.17 -19.98 -8.53
CA VAL A 372 7.44 -20.42 -7.33
C VAL A 372 8.35 -20.23 -6.12
N LYS A 373 7.84 -19.52 -5.09
CA LYS A 373 8.52 -19.34 -3.81
C LYS A 373 7.81 -20.15 -2.73
N ILE A 374 8.58 -20.92 -1.95
CA ILE A 374 8.12 -21.77 -0.85
C ILE A 374 8.83 -21.34 0.42
N GLY A 375 8.08 -20.97 1.43
CA GLY A 375 8.63 -20.49 2.71
C GLY A 375 8.88 -18.98 2.75
N GLY A 376 9.29 -18.49 3.92
CA GLY A 376 9.48 -17.06 4.20
C GLY A 376 10.91 -16.56 3.99
N GLY A 377 11.87 -17.32 4.47
CA GLY A 377 13.29 -16.99 4.39
C GLY A 377 13.76 -15.87 5.31
N TYR A 378 15.01 -15.50 5.11
CA TYR A 378 15.62 -14.33 5.75
C TYR A 378 15.50 -13.09 4.88
N GLY A 379 15.58 -11.92 5.52
CA GLY A 379 15.69 -10.65 4.81
C GLY A 379 16.94 -10.61 3.93
N ASN A 380 16.77 -10.24 2.68
CA ASN A 380 17.82 -10.24 1.66
C ASN A 380 18.05 -8.86 1.02
N VAL A 381 17.43 -7.82 1.54
CA VAL A 381 17.71 -6.44 1.13
C VAL A 381 18.77 -5.85 2.05
N ALA A 382 19.93 -5.52 1.49
CA ALA A 382 21.03 -4.91 2.23
C ALA A 382 20.91 -3.40 2.28
N ARG A 383 21.41 -2.84 3.38
CA ARG A 383 21.58 -1.41 3.57
C ARG A 383 23.04 -1.07 3.84
N THR A 384 23.50 0.00 3.25
CA THR A 384 24.87 0.50 3.43
C THR A 384 24.91 1.63 4.42
N VAL A 385 26.00 1.69 5.14
CA VAL A 385 26.38 2.82 6.00
C VAL A 385 26.37 4.14 5.21
N CYS A 386 25.76 5.17 5.76
CA CYS A 386 25.78 6.49 5.14
C CYS A 386 27.22 7.03 5.02
N ASP A 387 27.48 7.83 3.98
CA ASP A 387 28.82 8.39 3.66
C ASP A 387 29.54 9.09 4.81
N SER A 388 28.82 9.64 5.79
CA SER A 388 29.36 10.34 6.94
C SER A 388 30.02 9.43 7.99
N LEU A 389 29.83 8.12 7.89
CA LEU A 389 30.35 7.12 8.82
C LEU A 389 31.41 6.20 8.17
N ARG A 390 32.09 6.69 7.12
CA ARG A 390 33.14 5.95 6.42
C ARG A 390 34.23 5.50 7.37
N THR A 391 34.53 4.19 7.32
CA THR A 391 35.79 3.71 7.90
C THR A 391 36.96 4.27 7.10
N PRO A 392 38.16 4.46 7.74
CA PRO A 392 39.33 4.95 7.02
C PRO A 392 39.70 4.11 5.79
N GLU A 393 39.33 2.86 5.74
CA GLU A 393 39.59 1.93 4.65
C GLU A 393 38.59 2.05 3.48
N GLY A 394 37.52 2.87 3.63
CA GLY A 394 36.55 3.13 2.57
C GLY A 394 35.67 1.93 2.17
N VAL A 395 35.72 0.85 2.95
CA VAL A 395 34.92 -0.36 2.71
C VAL A 395 33.62 -0.25 3.50
N TYR A 396 32.51 -0.25 2.78
CA TYR A 396 31.18 -0.33 3.39
C TYR A 396 30.79 -1.79 3.49
N ALA A 397 30.51 -2.24 4.71
CA ALA A 397 29.80 -3.48 4.90
C ALA A 397 28.32 -3.25 4.54
N GLU A 398 27.85 -3.94 3.53
CA GLU A 398 26.42 -4.05 3.26
C GLU A 398 25.86 -5.08 4.23
N GLU A 399 24.86 -4.67 5.00
CA GLU A 399 24.25 -5.52 6.01
C GLU A 399 22.76 -5.72 5.71
N THR A 400 22.33 -6.96 5.68
CA THR A 400 20.92 -7.33 5.77
C THR A 400 20.46 -7.21 7.24
N SER A 401 19.16 -7.34 7.48
CA SER A 401 18.62 -7.27 8.85
C SER A 401 19.15 -8.38 9.76
N GLY A 402 19.63 -9.50 9.19
CA GLY A 402 20.00 -10.71 9.93
C GLY A 402 18.81 -11.42 10.58
N TYR A 403 17.58 -11.02 10.21
CA TYR A 403 16.33 -11.55 10.77
C TYR A 403 15.48 -12.24 9.70
N PRO A 404 14.59 -13.17 10.11
CA PRO A 404 13.58 -13.71 9.20
C PRO A 404 12.79 -12.59 8.54
N ARG A 405 12.46 -12.76 7.26
CA ARG A 405 11.85 -11.72 6.44
C ARG A 405 10.53 -11.20 7.00
N PHE A 406 9.74 -12.06 7.67
CA PHE A 406 8.50 -11.63 8.31
C PHE A 406 8.71 -10.57 9.41
N CYS A 407 9.93 -10.46 9.96
CA CYS A 407 10.29 -9.44 10.94
C CYS A 407 10.56 -8.07 10.33
N GLU A 408 10.82 -7.99 9.02
CA GLU A 408 11.19 -6.75 8.35
C GLU A 408 9.98 -5.86 8.03
N GLY A 409 10.24 -4.57 7.89
CA GLY A 409 9.26 -3.59 7.42
C GLY A 409 8.83 -3.84 5.96
N ALA A 410 7.71 -3.24 5.60
CA ALA A 410 7.09 -3.42 4.29
C ALA A 410 8.00 -3.05 3.13
N ARG A 411 8.82 -1.99 3.27
CA ARG A 411 9.69 -1.53 2.19
C ARG A 411 10.62 -2.60 1.64
N TYR A 412 11.14 -3.49 2.50
CA TYR A 412 12.11 -4.53 2.10
C TYR A 412 11.42 -5.68 1.38
N TRP A 413 10.28 -6.13 1.92
CA TRP A 413 9.44 -7.11 1.25
C TRP A 413 8.97 -6.62 -0.13
N LEU A 414 8.52 -5.36 -0.23
CA LEU A 414 8.01 -4.81 -1.48
C LEU A 414 9.09 -4.73 -2.56
N GLN A 415 10.34 -4.45 -2.19
CA GLN A 415 11.46 -4.53 -3.12
C GLN A 415 11.67 -5.97 -3.59
N TRP A 416 11.76 -6.95 -2.67
CA TRP A 416 11.89 -8.37 -2.98
C TRP A 416 10.70 -8.90 -3.80
N ALA A 417 9.52 -8.35 -3.59
CA ALA A 417 8.31 -8.68 -4.32
C ALA A 417 8.15 -7.94 -5.65
N GLY A 418 9.18 -7.27 -6.17
CA GLY A 418 9.20 -6.72 -7.51
C GLY A 418 8.58 -5.35 -7.70
N PHE A 419 8.14 -4.68 -6.64
CA PHE A 419 7.57 -3.35 -6.75
C PHE A 419 8.63 -2.30 -7.13
N ALA A 420 8.21 -1.27 -7.87
CA ALA A 420 9.10 -0.19 -8.31
C ALA A 420 9.60 0.67 -7.13
N PRO A 421 10.80 1.29 -7.22
CA PRO A 421 11.37 2.16 -6.17
C PRO A 421 10.42 3.23 -5.65
N LYS A 422 9.62 3.85 -6.53
CA LYS A 422 8.60 4.85 -6.13
C LYS A 422 7.55 4.32 -5.14
N VAL A 423 7.40 2.99 -5.01
CA VAL A 423 6.48 2.36 -4.06
C VAL A 423 7.15 2.15 -2.71
N TYR A 424 8.36 1.59 -2.68
CA TYR A 424 9.00 1.18 -1.45
C TYR A 424 10.05 2.18 -0.91
N THR A 425 10.54 3.11 -1.73
CA THR A 425 11.49 4.15 -1.31
C THR A 425 11.11 5.55 -1.83
N PRO A 426 9.94 6.09 -1.43
CA PRO A 426 9.50 7.42 -1.85
C PRO A 426 10.43 8.55 -1.38
N GLN A 427 11.26 8.33 -0.35
CA GLN A 427 12.29 9.25 0.11
C GLN A 427 13.68 8.94 -0.47
N GLN A 428 13.75 8.10 -1.51
CA GLN A 428 15.01 7.76 -2.20
C GLN A 428 16.10 7.26 -1.24
N ASP A 429 15.73 6.35 -0.34
CA ASP A 429 16.60 5.74 0.67
C ASP A 429 17.22 6.70 1.71
N ALA A 430 16.79 7.93 1.75
CA ALA A 430 17.27 8.91 2.73
C ALA A 430 16.73 8.63 4.14
N ASN A 431 15.61 7.93 4.27
CA ASN A 431 14.99 7.64 5.57
C ASN A 431 14.09 6.40 5.48
N ASP A 432 14.63 5.23 5.81
CA ASP A 432 13.92 3.96 5.74
C ASP A 432 12.68 3.90 6.65
N TYR A 433 12.70 4.60 7.78
CA TYR A 433 11.52 4.71 8.64
C TYR A 433 10.34 5.37 7.91
N LYS A 434 10.62 6.48 7.19
CA LYS A 434 9.60 7.16 6.39
C LYS A 434 9.22 6.34 5.16
N ASP A 435 10.19 5.76 4.50
CA ASP A 435 9.95 4.89 3.34
C ASP A 435 9.05 3.72 3.72
N ASP A 436 9.26 3.09 4.87
CA ASP A 436 8.45 1.95 5.31
C ASP A 436 6.99 2.34 5.55
N TYR A 437 6.70 3.38 6.33
CA TYR A 437 5.31 3.72 6.59
C TYR A 437 4.57 4.28 5.37
N MET A 438 5.27 4.98 4.47
CA MET A 438 4.69 5.49 3.23
C MET A 438 4.48 4.38 2.21
N SER A 439 5.38 3.40 2.15
CA SER A 439 5.34 2.31 1.17
C SER A 439 4.04 1.51 1.24
N ARG A 440 3.45 1.34 2.41
CA ARG A 440 2.21 0.58 2.60
C ARG A 440 1.04 1.19 1.84
N ALA A 441 0.88 2.51 1.92
CA ALA A 441 -0.15 3.23 1.16
C ALA A 441 0.18 3.30 -0.35
N HIS A 442 1.45 3.50 -0.70
CA HIS A 442 1.89 3.46 -2.10
C HIS A 442 1.69 2.08 -2.73
N TRP A 443 1.86 1.01 -1.95
CA TRP A 443 1.60 -0.35 -2.38
C TRP A 443 0.12 -0.59 -2.69
N VAL A 444 -0.82 -0.12 -1.86
CA VAL A 444 -2.25 -0.19 -2.16
C VAL A 444 -2.58 0.52 -3.48
N ASN A 445 -1.97 1.69 -3.71
CA ASN A 445 -2.11 2.39 -4.98
C ASN A 445 -1.53 1.61 -6.15
N ALA A 446 -0.37 0.95 -5.96
CA ALA A 446 0.25 0.12 -6.98
C ALA A 446 -0.58 -1.12 -7.30
N LEU A 447 -1.21 -1.75 -6.32
CA LEU A 447 -2.14 -2.86 -6.54
C LEU A 447 -3.34 -2.42 -7.38
N ALA A 448 -4.02 -1.37 -6.97
CA ALA A 448 -5.28 -0.94 -7.55
C ALA A 448 -5.13 -0.19 -8.90
N GLY A 449 -3.97 0.37 -9.18
CA GLY A 449 -3.71 1.23 -10.34
C GLY A 449 -4.31 2.62 -10.21
N GLY A 450 -3.47 3.58 -9.90
CA GLY A 450 -3.80 4.98 -9.82
C GLY A 450 -4.67 5.39 -8.62
N SER A 451 -4.52 6.62 -8.24
CA SER A 451 -5.34 7.29 -7.24
C SER A 451 -5.43 8.77 -7.62
N GLU A 452 -6.20 9.55 -6.86
CA GLU A 452 -6.22 11.01 -7.02
C GLU A 452 -4.80 11.62 -6.89
N ARG A 453 -3.90 11.00 -6.10
CA ARG A 453 -2.49 11.42 -5.93
C ARG A 453 -1.52 10.78 -6.93
N LEU A 454 -1.88 9.65 -7.51
CA LEU A 454 -1.08 8.89 -8.48
C LEU A 454 -1.97 8.49 -9.68
N PRO A 455 -2.53 9.45 -10.42
CA PRO A 455 -3.55 9.17 -11.43
C PRO A 455 -3.04 8.33 -12.60
N ASP A 456 -1.75 8.43 -12.92
CA ASP A 456 -1.14 7.81 -14.10
C ASP A 456 -0.57 6.41 -13.84
N SER A 457 -0.76 5.86 -12.66
CA SER A 457 -0.29 4.51 -12.35
C SER A 457 -1.25 3.47 -12.92
N ALA A 458 -0.79 2.64 -13.86
CA ALA A 458 -1.56 1.50 -14.34
C ALA A 458 -1.76 0.44 -13.24
N GLY A 459 -0.82 0.36 -12.28
CA GLY A 459 -0.82 -0.61 -11.19
C GLY A 459 -0.90 -2.06 -11.66
N LEU A 460 -1.16 -2.95 -10.72
CA LEU A 460 -1.35 -4.38 -10.97
C LEU A 460 -2.81 -4.75 -11.27
N ARG A 461 -3.70 -3.79 -11.38
CA ARG A 461 -5.14 -3.94 -11.71
C ARG A 461 -5.94 -4.76 -10.69
N VAL A 462 -5.41 -4.99 -9.49
CA VAL A 462 -6.12 -5.72 -8.43
C VAL A 462 -7.15 -4.80 -7.78
N PRO A 463 -8.45 -5.14 -7.81
CA PRO A 463 -9.49 -4.30 -7.24
C PRO A 463 -9.51 -4.40 -5.71
N VAL A 464 -8.77 -3.53 -5.03
CA VAL A 464 -8.73 -3.50 -3.55
C VAL A 464 -10.02 -2.90 -3.01
N ASP A 465 -10.83 -3.71 -2.32
CA ASP A 465 -12.10 -3.30 -1.73
C ASP A 465 -11.90 -2.58 -0.38
N LEU A 466 -10.91 -3.02 0.40
CA LEU A 466 -10.58 -2.45 1.71
C LEU A 466 -9.07 -2.46 1.94
N ALA A 467 -8.53 -1.37 2.46
CA ALA A 467 -7.20 -1.32 3.04
C ALA A 467 -7.30 -1.18 4.56
N LEU A 468 -6.68 -2.10 5.30
CA LEU A 468 -6.76 -2.19 6.75
C LEU A 468 -5.37 -2.25 7.36
N ALA A 469 -5.11 -1.35 8.31
CA ALA A 469 -3.93 -1.35 9.16
C ALA A 469 -4.30 -1.79 10.57
N PHE A 470 -3.59 -2.78 11.10
CA PHE A 470 -3.75 -3.20 12.49
C PHE A 470 -2.55 -2.71 13.31
N HIS A 471 -2.80 -1.86 14.29
CA HIS A 471 -1.82 -1.29 15.19
C HIS A 471 -2.23 -1.51 16.64
N SER A 472 -1.25 -1.66 17.53
CA SER A 472 -1.44 -1.52 18.97
C SER A 472 -0.73 -0.26 19.41
N ASP A 473 -1.49 0.82 19.59
CA ASP A 473 -0.92 2.08 20.00
C ASP A 473 -0.39 2.02 21.44
N SER A 474 0.80 2.56 21.62
CA SER A 474 1.51 2.57 22.91
C SER A 474 1.04 3.68 23.85
N GLY A 475 -0.25 4.00 23.86
CA GLY A 475 -0.79 4.90 24.86
C GLY A 475 -0.83 4.19 26.22
N THR A 476 -0.13 4.72 27.22
CA THR A 476 -0.22 4.26 28.61
C THR A 476 -0.79 5.35 29.48
N ARG A 477 -1.63 4.96 30.45
CA ARG A 477 -2.07 5.82 31.56
C ARG A 477 -1.50 5.26 32.87
N GLN A 478 -1.31 6.13 33.85
CA GLN A 478 -0.99 5.67 35.21
C GLN A 478 -2.14 4.81 35.74
N GLY A 479 -1.83 3.63 36.28
CA GLY A 479 -2.80 2.77 36.94
C GLY A 479 -3.46 1.69 36.08
N ASP A 480 -2.82 1.26 34.96
CA ASP A 480 -3.32 0.16 34.11
C ASP A 480 -4.74 0.36 33.55
N GLU A 481 -5.19 1.61 33.43
CA GLU A 481 -6.50 1.91 32.86
C GLU A 481 -6.53 1.56 31.35
N THR A 482 -7.59 0.91 30.93
CA THR A 482 -7.86 0.66 29.51
C THR A 482 -8.05 2.00 28.78
N ILE A 483 -7.22 2.26 27.77
CA ILE A 483 -7.30 3.48 26.98
C ILE A 483 -8.40 3.37 25.92
N GLY A 484 -8.76 2.15 25.52
CA GLY A 484 -9.75 1.85 24.52
C GLY A 484 -9.16 1.59 23.14
N THR A 485 -10.04 1.49 22.15
CA THR A 485 -9.69 1.24 20.74
C THR A 485 -9.96 2.49 19.92
N LEU A 486 -8.99 2.93 19.14
CA LEU A 486 -9.14 4.02 18.18
C LEU A 486 -9.31 3.44 16.78
N GLY A 487 -10.49 3.64 16.18
CA GLY A 487 -10.74 3.39 14.77
C GLY A 487 -10.52 4.68 13.98
N ILE A 488 -9.55 4.70 13.07
CA ILE A 488 -9.37 5.78 12.12
C ILE A 488 -9.78 5.22 10.75
N PHE A 489 -10.79 5.82 10.14
CA PHE A 489 -11.24 5.36 8.84
C PHE A 489 -11.41 6.52 7.86
N TYR A 490 -11.21 6.22 6.61
CA TYR A 490 -11.35 7.12 5.50
C TYR A 490 -12.11 6.43 4.37
N THR A 491 -13.12 7.08 3.85
CA THR A 491 -14.02 6.49 2.84
C THR A 491 -13.73 6.98 1.43
N CYS A 492 -12.58 7.58 1.19
CA CYS A 492 -12.12 7.81 -0.17
C CYS A 492 -11.38 6.56 -0.65
N LEU A 493 -11.57 6.21 -1.89
CA LEU A 493 -11.18 4.96 -2.52
C LEU A 493 -9.69 4.61 -2.51
N LEU A 494 -8.81 5.46 -1.98
CA LEU A 494 -7.41 5.15 -1.79
C LEU A 494 -6.86 5.98 -0.63
N TYR A 495 -6.65 5.33 0.48
CA TYR A 495 -5.98 5.92 1.65
C TYR A 495 -4.49 6.10 1.35
N THR A 496 -4.01 7.33 1.43
CA THR A 496 -2.62 7.69 1.18
C THR A 496 -2.00 8.55 2.28
N SER A 497 -2.66 8.68 3.42
CA SER A 497 -2.13 9.47 4.52
C SER A 497 -1.45 8.57 5.56
N PRO A 498 -0.24 8.89 6.03
CA PRO A 498 0.37 8.19 7.15
C PRO A 498 -0.51 8.34 8.39
N SER A 499 -0.40 7.40 9.33
CA SER A 499 -1.03 7.53 10.64
C SER A 499 -0.67 8.89 11.25
N PRO A 500 -1.60 9.58 11.92
CA PRO A 500 -1.32 10.85 12.60
C PRO A 500 -0.14 10.83 13.57
N ARG A 501 0.26 9.65 14.02
CA ARG A 501 1.40 9.44 14.93
C ARG A 501 2.73 9.17 14.24
N ASP A 502 2.71 8.80 12.98
CA ASP A 502 3.93 8.59 12.19
C ASP A 502 4.60 9.90 11.74
N THR A 503 4.02 11.05 12.08
CA THR A 503 4.51 12.39 11.75
C THR A 503 5.25 13.09 12.91
N ARG A 504 5.58 12.39 14.00
CA ARG A 504 6.38 12.95 15.10
C ARG A 504 7.86 12.64 14.95
#